data_35c31d6a53848dce10153c92b5f93e3d
#
_entry.id   35c31d6a53848dce10153c92b5f93e3d
#
_cell.length_a   1.000
_cell.length_b   1.000
_cell.length_c   1.000
_cell.angle_alpha   90.00
_cell.angle_beta   90.00
_cell.angle_gamma   90.00
#
_symmetry.space_group_name_H-M   'P 1'
#
loop_
_entity.id
_entity.type
_entity.pdbx_description
1 polymer ?
#
loop_
_entity_poly.entity_id
_entity_poly.type
_entity_poly.pdbx_seq_one_letter_code
_entity_poly.pdbx_strand_id
1 'polypeptide(L)'
;STLSSSSAASDVYKRQLYVFDRKLRLHCLDALERVEVAVRAALTDHMSTTYDDAHWYIDAAHFRDRQRHADLLDIVRRLVRSRLLGLAESGHDRIHHPSALEHYLMTYRKPELPPSWLMVESLTIGQLAGLYRNLARRSDRVAVAASVGSTDTVLTSWLQVYVRVRNICAHHGRLWNVG
;
A
#
# COMPACT_ATOMS: atom_id res chain seq x y z
N SER A 1 18.65 -28.56 -43.29
CA SER A 1 17.32 -28.19 -42.68
C SER A 1 17.28 -28.31 -41.15
N THR A 2 18.41 -28.44 -40.45
CA THR A 2 18.45 -28.63 -38.98
C THR A 2 18.47 -27.32 -38.18
N LEU A 3 18.80 -26.20 -38.79
CA LEU A 3 18.85 -24.89 -38.11
C LEU A 3 17.47 -24.25 -37.81
N SER A 4 16.45 -24.60 -38.59
CA SER A 4 15.09 -24.03 -38.41
C SER A 4 14.34 -24.64 -37.21
N SER A 5 14.58 -25.91 -36.88
CA SER A 5 13.95 -26.60 -35.75
C SER A 5 14.49 -26.12 -34.38
N SER A 6 15.76 -25.76 -34.29
CA SER A 6 16.39 -25.22 -33.09
C SER A 6 15.86 -23.82 -32.74
N SER A 7 15.63 -22.96 -33.75
CA SER A 7 15.05 -21.64 -33.58
C SER A 7 13.61 -21.71 -33.08
N ALA A 8 12.78 -22.53 -33.68
CA ALA A 8 11.38 -22.72 -33.30
C ALA A 8 11.24 -23.26 -31.85
N ALA A 9 12.06 -24.23 -31.47
CA ALA A 9 12.08 -24.76 -30.11
C ALA A 9 12.50 -23.68 -29.07
N SER A 10 13.48 -22.84 -29.40
CA SER A 10 13.89 -21.71 -28.58
C SER A 10 12.77 -20.68 -28.39
N ASP A 11 12.01 -20.39 -29.43
CA ASP A 11 10.92 -19.42 -29.37
C ASP A 11 9.70 -19.95 -28.58
N VAL A 12 9.39 -21.25 -28.70
CA VAL A 12 8.38 -21.93 -27.87
C VAL A 12 8.78 -21.86 -26.40
N TYR A 13 10.03 -22.15 -26.05
CA TYR A 13 10.54 -22.08 -24.68
C TYR A 13 10.46 -20.66 -24.10
N LYS A 14 10.89 -19.64 -24.85
CA LYS A 14 10.79 -18.24 -24.44
C LYS A 14 9.34 -17.84 -24.17
N ARG A 15 8.41 -18.25 -25.03
CA ARG A 15 6.97 -17.99 -24.86
C ARG A 15 6.43 -18.66 -23.59
N GLN A 16 6.79 -19.91 -23.35
CA GLN A 16 6.37 -20.64 -22.14
C GLN A 16 6.88 -19.95 -20.87
N LEU A 17 8.14 -19.54 -20.86
CA LEU A 17 8.75 -18.80 -19.74
C LEU A 17 8.06 -17.46 -19.50
N TYR A 18 7.73 -16.72 -20.55
CA TYR A 18 6.97 -15.47 -20.44
C TYR A 18 5.57 -15.71 -19.85
N VAL A 19 4.84 -16.73 -20.31
CA VAL A 19 3.50 -17.07 -19.80
C VAL A 19 3.58 -17.49 -18.33
N PHE A 20 4.58 -18.29 -17.96
CA PHE A 20 4.84 -18.67 -16.58
C PHE A 20 5.09 -17.46 -15.69
N ASP A 21 6.02 -16.59 -16.07
CA ASP A 21 6.37 -15.38 -15.30
C ASP A 21 5.17 -14.42 -15.15
N ARG A 22 4.36 -14.28 -16.20
CA ARG A 22 3.11 -13.51 -16.13
C ARG A 22 2.13 -14.08 -15.11
N LYS A 23 1.91 -15.40 -15.11
CA LYS A 23 1.02 -16.05 -14.14
C LYS A 23 1.57 -15.92 -12.72
N LEU A 24 2.88 -16.10 -12.53
CA LEU A 24 3.54 -15.94 -11.25
C LEU A 24 3.33 -14.53 -10.70
N ARG A 25 3.52 -13.50 -11.52
CA ARG A 25 3.26 -12.11 -11.11
C ARG A 25 1.81 -11.88 -10.68
N LEU A 26 0.84 -12.41 -11.39
CA LEU A 26 -0.58 -12.26 -11.05
C LEU A 26 -0.90 -12.90 -9.69
N HIS A 27 -0.40 -14.11 -9.43
CA HIS A 27 -0.59 -14.77 -8.12
C HIS A 27 0.12 -14.01 -6.98
N CYS A 28 1.31 -13.48 -7.25
CA CYS A 28 2.01 -12.65 -6.25
C CYS A 28 1.24 -11.37 -5.95
N LEU A 29 0.68 -10.69 -6.96
CA LEU A 29 -0.11 -9.47 -6.76
C LEU A 29 -1.37 -9.75 -5.95
N ASP A 30 -2.11 -10.82 -6.25
CA ASP A 30 -3.30 -11.22 -5.47
C ASP A 30 -2.95 -11.50 -3.99
N ALA A 31 -1.88 -12.24 -3.76
CA ALA A 31 -1.43 -12.53 -2.39
C ALA A 31 -0.97 -11.25 -1.65
N LEU A 32 -0.24 -10.37 -2.32
CA LEU A 32 0.24 -9.11 -1.74
C LEU A 32 -0.91 -8.16 -1.42
N GLU A 33 -1.94 -8.08 -2.27
CA GLU A 33 -3.14 -7.28 -2.01
C GLU A 33 -3.84 -7.71 -0.72
N ARG A 34 -4.00 -9.01 -0.49
CA ARG A 34 -4.59 -9.53 0.75
C ARG A 34 -3.78 -9.17 1.98
N VAL A 35 -2.45 -9.28 1.91
CA VAL A 35 -1.56 -8.87 3.01
C VAL A 35 -1.64 -7.37 3.25
N GLU A 36 -1.67 -6.57 2.20
CA GLU A 36 -1.77 -5.12 2.27
C GLU A 36 -3.06 -4.69 2.98
N VAL A 37 -4.20 -5.28 2.62
CA VAL A 37 -5.49 -5.04 3.27
C VAL A 37 -5.45 -5.45 4.75
N ALA A 38 -4.93 -6.64 5.06
CA ALA A 38 -4.84 -7.12 6.44
C ALA A 38 -3.97 -6.21 7.33
N VAL A 39 -2.83 -5.75 6.82
CA VAL A 39 -1.92 -4.85 7.59
C VAL A 39 -2.56 -3.47 7.79
N ARG A 40 -3.26 -2.93 6.77
CA ARG A 40 -4.00 -1.66 6.91
C ARG A 40 -5.07 -1.76 8.00
N ALA A 41 -5.88 -2.81 7.96
CA ALA A 41 -6.93 -3.04 8.95
C ALA A 41 -6.34 -3.20 10.36
N ALA A 42 -5.33 -4.06 10.53
CA ALA A 42 -4.69 -4.29 11.82
C ALA A 42 -4.06 -3.01 12.41
N LEU A 43 -3.40 -2.21 11.56
CA LEU A 43 -2.77 -0.96 11.99
C LEU A 43 -3.80 0.06 12.45
N THR A 44 -4.83 0.30 11.65
CA THR A 44 -5.86 1.31 11.97
C THR A 44 -6.70 0.88 13.17
N ASP A 45 -7.11 -0.37 13.22
CA ASP A 45 -7.90 -0.91 14.34
C ASP A 45 -7.13 -0.79 15.66
N HIS A 46 -5.90 -1.30 15.71
CA HIS A 46 -5.08 -1.24 16.92
C HIS A 46 -4.84 0.20 17.38
N MET A 47 -4.40 1.07 16.50
CA MET A 47 -4.02 2.43 16.87
C MET A 47 -5.24 3.28 17.25
N SER A 48 -6.33 3.21 16.47
CA SER A 48 -7.54 3.97 16.78
C SER A 48 -8.19 3.52 18.09
N THR A 49 -8.21 2.22 18.36
CA THR A 49 -8.79 1.68 19.59
C THR A 49 -7.90 1.95 20.80
N THR A 50 -6.57 1.79 20.67
CA THR A 50 -5.63 1.97 21.79
C THR A 50 -5.56 3.40 22.27
N TYR A 51 -5.67 4.35 21.34
CA TYR A 51 -5.55 5.78 21.65
C TYR A 51 -6.87 6.53 21.65
N ASP A 52 -7.99 5.83 21.40
CA ASP A 52 -9.35 6.40 21.28
C ASP A 52 -9.39 7.62 20.34
N ASP A 53 -8.64 7.55 19.24
CA ASP A 53 -8.51 8.63 18.27
C ASP A 53 -8.50 8.10 16.83
N ALA A 54 -9.51 8.49 16.05
CA ALA A 54 -9.60 8.18 14.63
C ALA A 54 -8.48 8.85 13.80
N HIS A 55 -7.87 9.91 14.32
CA HIS A 55 -6.84 10.72 13.66
C HIS A 55 -5.47 10.60 14.35
N TRP A 56 -5.24 9.53 15.10
CA TRP A 56 -4.02 9.26 15.86
C TRP A 56 -2.72 9.58 15.10
N TYR A 57 -2.74 9.41 13.78
CA TYR A 57 -1.55 9.64 12.94
C TYR A 57 -1.14 11.11 12.82
N ILE A 58 -1.95 12.04 13.27
CA ILE A 58 -1.62 13.48 13.30
C ILE A 58 -0.69 13.80 14.45
N ASP A 59 -0.78 13.07 15.56
CA ASP A 59 0.07 13.32 16.74
C ASP A 59 1.48 12.75 16.53
N ALA A 60 2.47 13.65 16.53
CA ALA A 60 3.88 13.31 16.40
C ALA A 60 4.42 12.43 17.54
N ALA A 61 3.73 12.35 18.69
CA ALA A 61 4.12 11.51 19.83
C ALA A 61 4.06 10.01 19.50
N HIS A 62 3.27 9.62 18.52
CA HIS A 62 3.17 8.22 18.07
C HIS A 62 4.32 7.78 17.12
N PHE A 63 5.27 8.67 16.82
CA PHE A 63 6.32 8.41 15.83
C PHE A 63 7.72 8.63 16.38
N ARG A 64 8.67 7.76 15.98
CA ARG A 64 10.07 7.83 16.36
C ARG A 64 10.83 8.94 15.64
N ASP A 65 10.61 9.00 14.33
CA ASP A 65 11.26 9.94 13.42
C ASP A 65 10.26 11.02 13.02
N ARG A 66 10.49 12.22 13.51
CA ARG A 66 9.60 13.36 13.28
C ARG A 66 9.63 13.88 11.86
N GLN A 67 10.77 13.73 11.16
CA GLN A 67 10.85 14.12 9.75
C GLN A 67 10.00 13.20 8.88
N ARG A 68 10.11 11.89 9.07
CA ARG A 68 9.26 10.92 8.36
C ARG A 68 7.78 11.08 8.69
N HIS A 69 7.46 11.51 9.90
CA HIS A 69 6.08 11.84 10.26
C HIS A 69 5.59 13.09 9.51
N ALA A 70 6.40 14.14 9.44
CA ALA A 70 6.07 15.34 8.67
C ALA A 70 5.89 15.02 7.17
N ASP A 71 6.78 14.19 6.60
CA ASP A 71 6.67 13.73 5.21
C ASP A 71 5.37 12.96 4.96
N LEU A 72 4.94 12.11 5.90
CA LEU A 72 3.66 11.42 5.84
C LEU A 72 2.49 12.40 5.81
N LEU A 73 2.46 13.38 6.72
CA LEU A 73 1.41 14.38 6.75
C LEU A 73 1.35 15.20 5.47
N ASP A 74 2.50 15.53 4.88
CA ASP A 74 2.56 16.24 3.60
C ASP A 74 2.05 15.39 2.43
N ILE A 75 2.29 14.09 2.45
CA ILE A 75 1.69 13.15 1.48
C ILE A 75 0.17 13.18 1.61
N VAL A 76 -0.36 13.06 2.83
CA VAL A 76 -1.81 13.05 3.07
C VAL A 76 -2.45 14.39 2.67
N ARG A 77 -1.84 15.52 3.03
CA ARG A 77 -2.32 16.87 2.64
C ARG A 77 -2.36 17.05 1.12
N ARG A 78 -1.31 16.62 0.42
CA ARG A 78 -1.27 16.67 -1.05
C ARG A 78 -2.36 15.82 -1.67
N LEU A 79 -2.59 14.62 -1.14
CA LEU A 79 -3.64 13.72 -1.59
C LEU A 79 -5.02 14.37 -1.43
N VAL A 80 -5.34 14.88 -0.24
CA VAL A 80 -6.60 15.57 0.06
C VAL A 80 -6.80 16.75 -0.90
N ARG A 81 -5.77 17.58 -1.07
CA ARG A 81 -5.81 18.73 -2.00
C ARG A 81 -6.07 18.28 -3.45
N SER A 82 -5.37 17.26 -3.92
CA SER A 82 -5.56 16.71 -5.27
C SER A 82 -6.99 16.20 -5.49
N ARG A 83 -7.57 15.53 -4.49
CA ARG A 83 -8.96 15.04 -4.58
C ARG A 83 -9.97 16.18 -4.59
N LEU A 84 -9.79 17.20 -3.76
CA LEU A 84 -10.65 18.38 -3.73
C LEU A 84 -10.59 19.16 -5.05
N LEU A 85 -9.41 19.31 -5.65
CA LEU A 85 -9.27 19.96 -6.98
C LEU A 85 -9.98 19.14 -8.08
N GLY A 86 -9.79 17.82 -8.10
CA GLY A 86 -10.48 16.94 -9.04
C GLY A 86 -12.01 17.01 -8.93
N LEU A 87 -12.54 17.13 -7.71
CA LEU A 87 -13.98 17.33 -7.46
C LEU A 87 -14.47 18.69 -7.98
N ALA A 88 -13.67 19.74 -7.84
CA ALA A 88 -14.01 21.08 -8.33
C ALA A 88 -14.01 21.15 -9.87
N GLU A 89 -13.14 20.38 -10.54
CA GLU A 89 -13.03 20.33 -12.01
C GLU A 89 -14.08 19.40 -12.64
N SER A 90 -14.57 18.40 -11.92
CA SER A 90 -15.60 17.45 -12.37
C SER A 90 -16.97 18.11 -12.28
N GLY A 91 -17.26 19.07 -13.19
CA GLY A 91 -18.58 19.71 -13.29
C GLY A 91 -19.72 18.71 -13.42
N HIS A 92 -20.96 19.15 -13.17
CA HIS A 92 -22.22 18.40 -12.98
C HIS A 92 -22.61 17.34 -14.05
N ASP A 93 -21.76 17.08 -15.04
CA ASP A 93 -22.14 16.34 -16.26
C ASP A 93 -21.57 14.90 -16.35
N ARG A 94 -20.89 14.40 -15.31
CA ARG A 94 -20.44 13.01 -15.26
C ARG A 94 -21.09 12.30 -14.07
N ILE A 95 -21.67 11.12 -14.33
CA ILE A 95 -22.04 10.17 -13.28
C ILE A 95 -20.75 9.80 -12.55
N HIS A 96 -20.41 10.56 -11.53
CA HIS A 96 -19.24 10.32 -10.69
C HIS A 96 -19.70 9.59 -9.43
N HIS A 97 -19.20 8.36 -9.26
CA HIS A 97 -19.35 7.66 -7.99
C HIS A 97 -18.17 8.07 -7.10
N PRO A 98 -18.38 8.94 -6.09
CA PRO A 98 -17.29 9.41 -5.26
C PRO A 98 -16.68 8.24 -4.48
N SER A 99 -15.36 8.20 -4.40
CA SER A 99 -14.66 7.29 -3.49
C SER A 99 -15.04 7.61 -2.03
N ALA A 100 -14.79 6.68 -1.09
CA ALA A 100 -15.05 6.90 0.32
C ALA A 100 -14.35 8.15 0.85
N LEU A 101 -13.11 8.42 0.40
CA LEU A 101 -12.37 9.63 0.74
C LEU A 101 -13.03 10.89 0.19
N GLU A 102 -13.45 10.89 -1.07
CA GLU A 102 -14.14 12.03 -1.68
C GLU A 102 -15.48 12.31 -1.01
N HIS A 103 -16.25 11.26 -0.70
CA HIS A 103 -17.49 11.39 0.07
C HIS A 103 -17.24 12.01 1.45
N TYR A 104 -16.19 11.55 2.16
CA TYR A 104 -15.80 12.13 3.44
C TYR A 104 -15.47 13.63 3.31
N LEU A 105 -14.63 14.00 2.35
CA LEU A 105 -14.19 15.38 2.14
C LEU A 105 -15.35 16.31 1.74
N MET A 106 -16.36 15.82 1.02
CA MET A 106 -17.55 16.58 0.67
C MET A 106 -18.50 16.77 1.85
N THR A 107 -18.60 15.74 2.72
CA THR A 107 -19.57 15.73 3.83
C THR A 107 -19.03 16.42 5.07
N TYR A 108 -17.75 16.19 5.38
CA TYR A 108 -17.13 16.68 6.62
C TYR A 108 -16.09 17.73 6.31
N ARG A 109 -16.31 18.94 6.81
CA ARG A 109 -15.37 20.08 6.65
C ARG A 109 -14.24 20.10 7.68
N LYS A 110 -14.43 19.40 8.79
CA LYS A 110 -13.48 19.29 9.90
C LYS A 110 -13.56 17.88 10.51
N PRO A 111 -12.44 17.28 10.89
CA PRO A 111 -11.06 17.76 10.67
C PRO A 111 -10.68 17.80 9.17
N GLU A 112 -9.69 18.62 8.82
CA GLU A 112 -9.21 18.78 7.42
C GLU A 112 -8.60 17.50 6.84
N LEU A 113 -8.08 16.63 7.69
CA LEU A 113 -7.47 15.36 7.31
C LEU A 113 -8.43 14.21 7.60
N PRO A 114 -8.46 13.18 6.74
CA PRO A 114 -9.38 12.07 6.89
C PRO A 114 -9.03 11.18 8.09
N PRO A 115 -9.98 10.39 8.61
CA PRO A 115 -9.68 9.40 9.63
C PRO A 115 -8.67 8.36 9.11
N SER A 116 -7.98 7.69 10.02
CA SER A 116 -6.84 6.83 9.71
C SER A 116 -7.15 5.72 8.72
N TRP A 117 -8.34 5.13 8.76
CA TRP A 117 -8.73 4.08 7.81
C TRP A 117 -8.85 4.59 6.36
N LEU A 118 -9.32 5.81 6.12
CA LEU A 118 -9.33 6.42 4.78
C LEU A 118 -7.93 6.88 4.35
N MET A 119 -7.13 7.34 5.31
CA MET A 119 -5.75 7.73 5.07
C MET A 119 -4.92 6.54 4.59
N VAL A 120 -4.96 5.40 5.30
CA VAL A 120 -4.13 4.23 4.94
C VAL A 120 -4.55 3.57 3.63
N GLU A 121 -5.83 3.62 3.25
CA GLU A 121 -6.30 3.15 1.93
C GLU A 121 -5.62 3.90 0.78
N SER A 122 -5.28 5.15 1.02
CA SER A 122 -4.68 6.02 0.02
C SER A 122 -3.15 5.91 -0.05
N LEU A 123 -2.52 5.23 0.91
CA LEU A 123 -1.08 5.02 0.93
C LEU A 123 -0.66 3.89 0.00
N THR A 124 0.51 4.02 -0.61
CA THR A 124 1.18 2.89 -1.24
C THR A 124 1.69 1.91 -0.18
N ILE A 125 1.94 0.66 -0.56
CA ILE A 125 2.52 -0.34 0.38
C ILE A 125 3.88 0.12 0.95
N GLY A 126 4.67 0.89 0.19
CA GLY A 126 5.93 1.46 0.68
C GLY A 126 5.71 2.52 1.77
N GLN A 127 4.71 3.37 1.60
CA GLN A 127 4.31 4.37 2.59
C GLN A 127 3.71 3.70 3.83
N LEU A 128 2.87 2.67 3.66
CA LEU A 128 2.32 1.86 4.75
C LEU A 128 3.44 1.18 5.56
N ALA A 129 4.42 0.57 4.89
CA ALA A 129 5.59 -0.02 5.52
C ALA A 129 6.44 1.02 6.28
N GLY A 130 6.57 2.22 5.73
CA GLY A 130 7.23 3.36 6.37
C GLY A 130 6.50 3.81 7.63
N LEU A 131 5.18 3.94 7.56
CA LEU A 131 4.30 4.29 8.67
C LEU A 131 4.43 3.29 9.82
N TYR A 132 4.25 1.99 9.54
CA TYR A 132 4.39 0.92 10.53
C TYR A 132 5.75 0.95 11.23
N ARG A 133 6.84 1.03 10.48
CA ARG A 133 8.20 1.07 11.02
C ARG A 133 8.48 2.33 11.84
N ASN A 134 7.78 3.43 11.57
CA ASN A 134 7.97 4.69 12.26
C ASN A 134 7.17 4.80 13.57
N LEU A 135 6.30 3.84 13.90
CA LEU A 135 5.62 3.84 15.19
C LEU A 135 6.62 3.85 16.35
N ALA A 136 6.42 4.75 17.30
CA ALA A 136 7.34 4.98 18.43
C ALA A 136 7.37 3.78 19.38
N ARG A 137 6.21 3.29 19.78
CA ARG A 137 6.10 2.22 20.76
C ARG A 137 6.26 0.85 20.11
N ARG A 138 7.17 0.05 20.66
CA ARG A 138 7.34 -1.33 20.20
C ARG A 138 6.09 -2.17 20.47
N SER A 139 5.38 -1.89 21.57
CA SER A 139 4.12 -2.58 21.91
C SER A 139 3.10 -2.51 20.78
N ASP A 140 2.96 -1.33 20.14
CA ASP A 140 2.01 -1.13 19.04
C ASP A 140 2.42 -1.96 17.81
N ARG A 141 3.71 -1.94 17.46
CA ARG A 141 4.21 -2.78 16.35
C ARG A 141 4.02 -4.26 16.62
N VAL A 142 4.26 -4.71 17.86
CA VAL A 142 4.05 -6.11 18.27
C VAL A 142 2.58 -6.49 18.16
N ALA A 143 1.67 -5.65 18.66
CA ALA A 143 0.23 -5.91 18.62
C ALA A 143 -0.30 -5.97 17.16
N VAL A 144 0.09 -5.01 16.31
CA VAL A 144 -0.25 -5.02 14.89
C VAL A 144 0.29 -6.26 14.18
N ALA A 145 1.55 -6.64 14.44
CA ALA A 145 2.12 -7.84 13.85
C ALA A 145 1.40 -9.12 14.30
N ALA A 146 1.06 -9.22 15.58
CA ALA A 146 0.33 -10.36 16.14
C ALA A 146 -1.08 -10.51 15.51
N SER A 147 -1.78 -9.41 15.24
CA SER A 147 -3.11 -9.44 14.58
C SER A 147 -3.08 -10.05 13.19
N VAL A 148 -1.93 -9.98 12.50
CA VAL A 148 -1.74 -10.62 11.19
C VAL A 148 -0.97 -11.94 11.28
N GLY A 149 -0.87 -12.53 12.48
CA GLY A 149 -0.22 -13.82 12.70
C GLY A 149 1.31 -13.79 12.57
N SER A 150 1.95 -12.63 12.84
CA SER A 150 3.38 -12.42 12.65
C SER A 150 4.05 -11.83 13.90
N THR A 151 5.35 -11.60 13.83
CA THR A 151 6.12 -10.83 14.83
C THR A 151 6.57 -9.51 14.25
N ASP A 152 6.85 -8.49 15.09
CA ASP A 152 7.34 -7.17 14.65
C ASP A 152 8.56 -7.31 13.72
N THR A 153 9.53 -8.13 14.06
CA THR A 153 10.74 -8.34 13.25
C THR A 153 10.43 -8.95 11.89
N VAL A 154 9.59 -9.98 11.86
CA VAL A 154 9.20 -10.67 10.62
C VAL A 154 8.36 -9.76 9.75
N LEU A 155 7.32 -9.10 10.31
CA LEU A 155 6.46 -8.19 9.55
C LEU A 155 7.26 -7.02 8.96
N THR A 156 8.17 -6.43 9.73
CA THR A 156 9.05 -5.35 9.26
C THR A 156 9.90 -5.79 8.06
N SER A 157 10.51 -6.97 8.14
CA SER A 157 11.31 -7.54 7.05
C SER A 157 10.45 -7.85 5.82
N TRP A 158 9.31 -8.52 6.02
CA TRP A 158 8.43 -8.92 4.94
C TRP A 158 7.82 -7.74 4.20
N LEU A 159 7.42 -6.69 4.89
CA LEU A 159 6.91 -5.48 4.25
C LEU A 159 7.93 -4.86 3.29
N GLN A 160 9.24 -4.92 3.59
CA GLN A 160 10.29 -4.46 2.67
C GLN A 160 10.38 -5.32 1.42
N VAL A 161 10.31 -6.65 1.60
CA VAL A 161 10.30 -7.60 0.48
C VAL A 161 9.04 -7.40 -0.37
N TYR A 162 7.89 -7.23 0.26
CA TYR A 162 6.61 -7.01 -0.44
C TYR A 162 6.62 -5.74 -1.30
N VAL A 163 7.18 -4.65 -0.80
CA VAL A 163 7.37 -3.43 -1.60
C VAL A 163 8.18 -3.73 -2.86
N ARG A 164 9.28 -4.47 -2.72
CA ARG A 164 10.15 -4.83 -3.86
C ARG A 164 9.40 -5.72 -4.86
N VAL A 165 8.77 -6.81 -4.38
CA VAL A 165 8.04 -7.76 -5.24
C VAL A 165 6.87 -7.07 -5.94
N ARG A 166 6.08 -6.27 -5.21
CA ARG A 166 4.97 -5.49 -5.78
C ARG A 166 5.44 -4.58 -6.91
N ASN A 167 6.55 -3.88 -6.71
CA ASN A 167 7.09 -2.98 -7.73
C ASN A 167 7.56 -3.76 -8.97
N ILE A 168 8.24 -4.88 -8.81
CA ILE A 168 8.65 -5.74 -9.93
C ILE A 168 7.40 -6.21 -10.71
N CYS A 169 6.37 -6.69 -10.01
CA CYS A 169 5.13 -7.18 -10.63
C CYS A 169 4.37 -6.05 -11.36
N ALA A 170 4.23 -4.89 -10.73
CA ALA A 170 3.47 -3.75 -11.27
C ALA A 170 4.14 -3.10 -12.49
N HIS A 171 5.47 -3.10 -12.54
CA HIS A 171 6.25 -2.55 -13.64
C HIS A 171 6.60 -3.60 -14.72
N HIS A 172 5.90 -4.74 -14.72
CA HIS A 172 6.12 -5.84 -15.67
C HIS A 172 7.56 -6.38 -15.68
N GLY A 173 8.29 -6.17 -14.57
CA GLY A 173 9.62 -6.73 -14.37
C GLY A 173 9.56 -8.26 -14.37
N ARG A 174 10.67 -8.90 -14.75
CA ARG A 174 10.80 -10.35 -14.64
C ARG A 174 10.89 -10.75 -13.17
N LEU A 175 9.95 -11.57 -12.70
CA LEU A 175 9.99 -12.10 -11.32
C LEU A 175 10.78 -13.40 -11.25
N TRP A 176 10.71 -14.20 -12.31
CA TRP A 176 11.49 -15.44 -12.46
C TRP A 176 12.98 -15.12 -12.57
N ASN A 177 13.80 -15.75 -11.71
CA ASN A 177 15.26 -15.63 -11.71
C ASN A 177 15.77 -14.17 -11.51
N VAL A 178 15.17 -13.44 -10.58
CA VAL A 178 15.70 -12.16 -10.08
C VAL A 178 16.79 -12.49 -9.07
N GLY A 179 18.06 -12.31 -9.47
CA GLY A 179 19.23 -12.37 -8.60
C GLY A 179 19.42 -11.06 -7.84
#